data_56624709ae3944341349d184c95e0ee2
#
_entry.id   56624709ae3944341349d184c95e0ee2
#
_cell.length_a   1.000
_cell.length_b   1.000
_cell.length_c   1.000
_cell.angle_alpha   90.00
_cell.angle_beta   90.00
_cell.angle_gamma   90.00
#
_symmetry.space_group_name_H-M   'P 1'
#
loop_
_entity.id
_entity.type
_entity.pdbx_description
1 polymer ?
#
loop_
_entity_poly.entity_id
_entity_poly.type
_entity_poly.pdbx_seq_one_letter_code
_entity_poly.pdbx_strand_id
1 'polypeptide(L)'
;MRVVSLVPSWTEFLHDLGVDVVGQTKFCVRPEAAFRRVSRVGGTKTVDPEKVLALNPDLVVANREENDRAQVEAVREALPAVAEVLVTDVRTVASALHEMAVLGGVVEREALAQEWVSRIHNAWGAPRTEVGRAGYAVWSSPWMVAGRDTFIHDVMRHWGIGNAFAKSDSAARYPTLAPDPETGAAQADLWLLPSEPFPFTPKHVESLSGSLPEAKFQLVDGEAFSWYGSRMLHATDHLSRVSEWVGHAVSL
;
A
#
# COMPACT_ATOMS: atom_id res chain seq x y z
N MET A 1 -17.94 -17.62 -7.75
CA MET A 1 -17.26 -16.56 -8.54
C MET A 1 -15.76 -16.84 -8.57
N ARG A 2 -15.16 -16.87 -9.74
CA ARG A 2 -13.70 -17.06 -9.98
C ARG A 2 -13.06 -15.68 -10.15
N VAL A 3 -12.11 -15.34 -9.30
CA VAL A 3 -11.53 -13.99 -9.26
C VAL A 3 -10.05 -14.04 -9.64
N VAL A 4 -9.62 -13.12 -10.51
CA VAL A 4 -8.22 -12.78 -10.71
C VAL A 4 -7.93 -11.46 -10.01
N SER A 5 -6.95 -11.45 -9.11
CA SER A 5 -6.55 -10.24 -8.39
C SER A 5 -5.20 -9.72 -8.89
N LEU A 6 -5.16 -8.45 -9.31
CA LEU A 6 -3.95 -7.79 -9.78
C LEU A 6 -3.28 -6.94 -8.69
N VAL A 7 -3.82 -6.97 -7.47
CA VAL A 7 -3.46 -6.08 -6.35
C VAL A 7 -3.12 -6.90 -5.11
N PRO A 8 -1.91 -6.79 -4.56
CA PRO A 8 -1.50 -7.56 -3.38
C PRO A 8 -2.45 -7.44 -2.19
N SER A 9 -2.81 -6.23 -1.80
CA SER A 9 -3.73 -5.96 -0.69
C SER A 9 -5.10 -6.61 -0.87
N TRP A 10 -5.69 -6.51 -2.08
CA TRP A 10 -6.98 -7.13 -2.38
C TRP A 10 -6.88 -8.65 -2.48
N THR A 11 -5.74 -9.19 -2.93
CA THR A 11 -5.54 -10.64 -2.97
C THR A 11 -5.65 -11.25 -1.58
N GLU A 12 -4.97 -10.67 -0.59
CA GLU A 12 -5.05 -11.13 0.79
C GLU A 12 -6.48 -11.03 1.32
N PHE A 13 -7.13 -9.89 1.14
CA PHE A 13 -8.50 -9.68 1.60
C PHE A 13 -9.50 -10.64 0.95
N LEU A 14 -9.39 -10.92 -0.36
CA LEU A 14 -10.25 -11.89 -1.06
C LEU A 14 -10.08 -13.31 -0.50
N HIS A 15 -8.85 -13.70 -0.14
CA HIS A 15 -8.62 -14.98 0.54
C HIS A 15 -9.25 -15.02 1.93
N ASP A 16 -9.17 -13.93 2.68
CA ASP A 16 -9.82 -13.81 4.01
C ASP A 16 -11.36 -13.84 3.91
N LEU A 17 -11.92 -13.40 2.79
CA LEU A 17 -13.34 -13.55 2.47
C LEU A 17 -13.72 -14.96 1.98
N GLY A 18 -12.76 -15.87 1.81
CA GLY A 18 -13.00 -17.22 1.29
C GLY A 18 -13.40 -17.25 -0.19
N VAL A 19 -12.94 -16.27 -0.98
CA VAL A 19 -13.20 -16.18 -2.42
C VAL A 19 -12.25 -17.10 -3.20
N ASP A 20 -12.73 -17.70 -4.29
CA ASP A 20 -11.93 -18.52 -5.20
C ASP A 20 -11.02 -17.62 -6.08
N VAL A 21 -9.85 -17.28 -5.57
CA VAL A 21 -8.82 -16.54 -6.29
C VAL A 21 -8.06 -17.50 -7.19
N VAL A 22 -8.37 -17.49 -8.49
CA VAL A 22 -7.80 -18.41 -9.50
C VAL A 22 -6.52 -17.88 -10.14
N GLY A 23 -6.26 -16.57 -10.06
CA GLY A 23 -5.06 -15.93 -10.59
C GLY A 23 -4.65 -14.70 -9.80
N GLN A 24 -3.34 -14.44 -9.76
CA GLN A 24 -2.79 -13.30 -9.03
C GLN A 24 -1.46 -12.84 -9.63
N THR A 25 -0.97 -11.64 -9.27
CA THR A 25 0.35 -11.19 -9.69
C THR A 25 1.47 -11.86 -8.88
N LYS A 26 2.71 -11.76 -9.38
CA LYS A 26 3.89 -12.25 -8.64
C LYS A 26 4.16 -11.51 -7.33
N PHE A 27 3.54 -10.34 -7.14
CA PHE A 27 3.68 -9.51 -5.94
C PHE A 27 2.59 -9.81 -4.89
N CYS A 28 1.58 -10.60 -5.22
CA CYS A 28 0.55 -11.03 -4.28
C CYS A 28 1.09 -12.16 -3.38
N VAL A 29 2.00 -11.82 -2.47
CA VAL A 29 2.74 -12.79 -1.64
C VAL A 29 1.96 -13.29 -0.44
N ARG A 30 0.80 -12.69 -0.15
CA ARG A 30 -0.07 -13.05 0.98
C ARG A 30 -1.41 -13.60 0.51
N PRO A 31 -1.99 -14.57 1.26
CA PRO A 31 -1.32 -15.40 2.28
C PRO A 31 -0.32 -16.35 1.63
N GLU A 32 0.76 -16.71 2.33
CA GLU A 32 1.87 -17.51 1.77
C GLU A 32 1.41 -18.86 1.19
N ALA A 33 0.45 -19.51 1.83
CA ALA A 33 -0.09 -20.78 1.37
C ALA A 33 -0.80 -20.66 0.01
N ALA A 34 -1.50 -19.55 -0.26
CA ALA A 34 -2.13 -19.26 -1.55
C ALA A 34 -1.09 -18.83 -2.59
N PHE A 35 -0.10 -18.03 -2.16
CA PHE A 35 1.01 -17.61 -3.03
C PHE A 35 1.67 -18.78 -3.76
N ARG A 36 1.83 -19.94 -3.13
CA ARG A 36 2.48 -21.11 -3.74
C ARG A 36 1.58 -21.88 -4.72
N ARG A 37 0.26 -21.69 -4.66
CA ARG A 37 -0.71 -22.52 -5.40
C ARG A 37 -1.44 -21.79 -6.52
N VAL A 38 -1.71 -20.49 -6.33
CA VAL A 38 -2.50 -19.70 -7.29
C VAL A 38 -1.66 -19.35 -8.52
N SER A 39 -2.25 -19.42 -9.70
CA SER A 39 -1.60 -19.11 -10.97
C SER A 39 -1.09 -17.66 -11.05
N ARG A 40 0.07 -17.44 -11.70
CA ARG A 40 0.67 -16.12 -11.88
C ARG A 40 0.30 -15.53 -13.24
N VAL A 41 -0.31 -14.35 -13.22
CA VAL A 41 -0.73 -13.62 -14.43
C VAL A 41 0.20 -12.44 -14.79
N GLY A 42 1.40 -12.39 -14.22
CA GLY A 42 2.38 -11.33 -14.47
C GLY A 42 2.72 -10.51 -13.24
N GLY A 43 3.15 -9.27 -13.44
CA GLY A 43 3.38 -8.26 -12.38
C GLY A 43 2.24 -7.24 -12.35
N THR A 44 2.23 -6.33 -11.35
CA THR A 44 1.20 -5.29 -11.22
C THR A 44 1.20 -4.31 -12.41
N LYS A 45 2.37 -4.02 -13.00
CA LYS A 45 2.53 -3.15 -14.18
C LYS A 45 2.77 -3.93 -15.48
N THR A 46 2.81 -5.25 -15.44
CA THR A 46 3.11 -6.14 -16.60
C THR A 46 2.22 -7.36 -16.54
N VAL A 47 0.91 -7.14 -16.57
CA VAL A 47 -0.12 -8.19 -16.60
C VAL A 47 -0.12 -8.84 -17.98
N ASP A 48 -0.33 -10.15 -18.01
CA ASP A 48 -0.47 -10.94 -19.24
C ASP A 48 -1.96 -11.25 -19.48
N PRO A 49 -2.63 -10.56 -20.42
CA PRO A 49 -4.06 -10.74 -20.68
C PRO A 49 -4.42 -12.16 -21.11
N GLU A 50 -3.55 -12.86 -21.85
CA GLU A 50 -3.80 -14.24 -22.30
C GLU A 50 -3.85 -15.21 -21.11
N LYS A 51 -2.94 -15.02 -20.13
CA LYS A 51 -2.97 -15.80 -18.88
C LYS A 51 -4.21 -15.52 -18.05
N VAL A 52 -4.67 -14.26 -18.00
CA VAL A 52 -5.91 -13.91 -17.31
C VAL A 52 -7.09 -14.61 -17.98
N LEU A 53 -7.20 -14.49 -19.31
CA LEU A 53 -8.27 -15.10 -20.11
C LEU A 53 -8.32 -16.64 -19.94
N ALA A 54 -7.16 -17.29 -19.94
CA ALA A 54 -7.05 -18.75 -19.80
C ALA A 54 -7.60 -19.27 -18.44
N LEU A 55 -7.72 -18.42 -17.44
CA LEU A 55 -8.28 -18.76 -16.13
C LEU A 55 -9.80 -18.66 -16.09
N ASN A 56 -10.46 -18.16 -17.14
CA ASN A 56 -11.91 -17.94 -17.20
C ASN A 56 -12.45 -17.27 -15.92
N PRO A 57 -11.97 -16.05 -15.58
CA PRO A 57 -12.47 -15.34 -14.41
C PRO A 57 -13.86 -14.77 -14.66
N ASP A 58 -14.66 -14.71 -13.59
CA ASP A 58 -15.91 -13.94 -13.56
C ASP A 58 -15.62 -12.45 -13.22
N LEU A 59 -14.55 -12.20 -12.45
CA LEU A 59 -14.13 -10.87 -12.00
C LEU A 59 -12.61 -10.73 -12.04
N VAL A 60 -12.15 -9.57 -12.52
CA VAL A 60 -10.76 -9.12 -12.37
C VAL A 60 -10.74 -7.89 -11.47
N VAL A 61 -9.93 -7.92 -10.40
CA VAL A 61 -9.77 -6.81 -9.46
C VAL A 61 -8.45 -6.10 -9.70
N ALA A 62 -8.52 -4.81 -9.96
CA ALA A 62 -7.39 -3.91 -10.19
C ALA A 62 -7.46 -2.66 -9.29
N ASN A 63 -6.38 -1.90 -9.23
CA ASN A 63 -6.33 -0.62 -8.55
C ASN A 63 -5.66 0.44 -9.44
N ARG A 64 -6.17 1.66 -9.39
CA ARG A 64 -5.72 2.77 -10.24
C ARG A 64 -4.25 3.14 -10.05
N GLU A 65 -3.70 2.96 -8.85
CA GLU A 65 -2.31 3.27 -8.55
C GLU A 65 -1.38 2.09 -8.84
N GLU A 66 -1.80 0.90 -8.43
CA GLU A 66 -1.01 -0.32 -8.52
C GLU A 66 -0.84 -0.82 -9.95
N ASN A 67 -1.86 -0.69 -10.79
CA ASN A 67 -1.88 -1.26 -12.11
C ASN A 67 -1.68 -0.21 -13.20
N ASP A 68 -1.04 -0.62 -14.29
CA ASP A 68 -0.96 0.21 -15.49
C ASP A 68 -2.32 0.22 -16.21
N ARG A 69 -2.80 1.42 -16.58
CA ARG A 69 -4.11 1.59 -17.20
C ARG A 69 -4.23 0.83 -18.52
N ALA A 70 -3.20 0.90 -19.37
CA ALA A 70 -3.24 0.23 -20.69
C ALA A 70 -3.29 -1.28 -20.53
N GLN A 71 -2.61 -1.84 -19.51
CA GLN A 71 -2.67 -3.27 -19.21
C GLN A 71 -4.05 -3.69 -18.71
N VAL A 72 -4.71 -2.89 -17.87
CA VAL A 72 -6.07 -3.17 -17.39
C VAL A 72 -7.08 -3.11 -18.53
N GLU A 73 -6.97 -2.13 -19.43
CA GLU A 73 -7.85 -2.04 -20.62
C GLU A 73 -7.61 -3.23 -21.57
N ALA A 74 -6.35 -3.65 -21.79
CA ALA A 74 -6.06 -4.84 -22.60
C ALA A 74 -6.68 -6.12 -21.99
N VAL A 75 -6.67 -6.27 -20.67
CA VAL A 75 -7.37 -7.35 -19.99
C VAL A 75 -8.88 -7.25 -20.22
N ARG A 76 -9.46 -6.06 -20.07
CA ARG A 76 -10.91 -5.85 -20.27
C ARG A 76 -11.35 -6.19 -21.70
N GLU A 77 -10.56 -5.80 -22.71
CA GLU A 77 -10.83 -6.10 -24.12
C GLU A 77 -10.72 -7.60 -24.44
N ALA A 78 -9.83 -8.32 -23.76
CA ALA A 78 -9.65 -9.76 -23.95
C ALA A 78 -10.75 -10.61 -23.30
N LEU A 79 -11.40 -10.11 -22.25
CA LEU A 79 -12.38 -10.86 -21.48
C LEU A 79 -13.74 -10.94 -22.20
N PRO A 80 -14.50 -12.02 -21.99
CA PRO A 80 -15.89 -12.09 -22.47
C PRO A 80 -16.76 -11.04 -21.78
N ALA A 81 -17.81 -10.57 -22.47
CA ALA A 81 -18.68 -9.49 -21.98
C ALA A 81 -19.40 -9.78 -20.65
N VAL A 82 -19.43 -11.05 -20.20
CA VAL A 82 -20.03 -11.47 -18.93
C VAL A 82 -19.04 -11.32 -17.75
N ALA A 83 -17.75 -11.18 -18.01
CA ALA A 83 -16.73 -10.98 -16.97
C ALA A 83 -16.57 -9.50 -16.65
N GLU A 84 -16.41 -9.19 -15.39
CA GLU A 84 -16.27 -7.82 -14.91
C GLU A 84 -14.81 -7.45 -14.59
N VAL A 85 -14.47 -6.16 -14.74
CA VAL A 85 -13.20 -5.59 -14.29
C VAL A 85 -13.51 -4.46 -13.32
N LEU A 86 -13.29 -4.72 -12.03
CA LEU A 86 -13.40 -3.74 -10.96
C LEU A 86 -12.07 -3.00 -10.78
N VAL A 87 -12.07 -1.69 -10.93
CA VAL A 87 -10.89 -0.84 -10.70
C VAL A 87 -11.14 0.05 -9.49
N THR A 88 -10.47 -0.24 -8.39
CA THR A 88 -10.54 0.53 -7.14
C THR A 88 -9.62 1.76 -7.17
N ASP A 89 -9.91 2.77 -6.33
CA ASP A 89 -9.04 3.95 -6.12
C ASP A 89 -8.91 4.23 -4.62
N VAL A 90 -7.87 3.67 -4.00
CA VAL A 90 -7.62 3.80 -2.56
C VAL A 90 -6.57 4.86 -2.29
N ARG A 91 -6.96 5.94 -1.61
CA ARG A 91 -6.08 7.07 -1.25
C ARG A 91 -6.10 7.41 0.23
N THR A 92 -7.14 6.95 0.94
CA THR A 92 -7.34 7.24 2.36
C THR A 92 -7.79 6.00 3.10
N VAL A 93 -7.66 6.00 4.41
CA VAL A 93 -8.22 4.98 5.30
C VAL A 93 -9.72 4.83 5.06
N ALA A 94 -10.44 5.95 4.93
CA ALA A 94 -11.88 5.93 4.66
C ALA A 94 -12.21 5.28 3.30
N SER A 95 -11.45 5.62 2.23
CA SER A 95 -11.67 4.99 0.93
C SER A 95 -11.28 3.50 0.94
N ALA A 96 -10.27 3.09 1.71
CA ALA A 96 -9.94 1.67 1.87
C ALA A 96 -11.10 0.87 2.48
N LEU A 97 -11.68 1.37 3.56
CA LEU A 97 -12.85 0.73 4.23
C LEU A 97 -14.08 0.71 3.31
N HIS A 98 -14.31 1.77 2.54
CA HIS A 98 -15.38 1.82 1.55
C HIS A 98 -15.20 0.77 0.45
N GLU A 99 -14.02 0.71 -0.16
CA GLU A 99 -13.72 -0.26 -1.22
C GLU A 99 -13.74 -1.71 -0.72
N MET A 100 -13.40 -1.97 0.54
CA MET A 100 -13.59 -3.28 1.17
C MET A 100 -15.06 -3.69 1.18
N ALA A 101 -15.96 -2.79 1.57
CA ALA A 101 -17.39 -3.05 1.57
C ALA A 101 -17.93 -3.26 0.15
N VAL A 102 -17.51 -2.43 -0.81
CA VAL A 102 -17.89 -2.57 -2.24
C VAL A 102 -17.43 -3.91 -2.79
N LEU A 103 -16.15 -4.26 -2.60
CA LEU A 103 -15.59 -5.53 -3.07
C LEU A 103 -16.31 -6.72 -2.42
N GLY A 104 -16.62 -6.63 -1.12
CA GLY A 104 -17.41 -7.64 -0.41
C GLY A 104 -18.79 -7.88 -1.03
N GLY A 105 -19.49 -6.82 -1.43
CA GLY A 105 -20.76 -6.89 -2.14
C GLY A 105 -20.61 -7.55 -3.52
N VAL A 106 -19.62 -7.13 -4.31
CA VAL A 106 -19.36 -7.68 -5.65
C VAL A 106 -19.06 -9.19 -5.61
N VAL A 107 -18.31 -9.66 -4.61
CA VAL A 107 -17.97 -11.09 -4.47
C VAL A 107 -18.95 -11.89 -3.63
N GLU A 108 -20.12 -11.33 -3.31
CA GLU A 108 -21.18 -11.99 -2.52
C GLU A 108 -20.70 -12.43 -1.11
N ARG A 109 -19.91 -11.58 -0.48
CA ARG A 109 -19.36 -11.75 0.87
C ARG A 109 -19.58 -10.52 1.74
N GLU A 110 -20.66 -9.79 1.52
CA GLU A 110 -20.97 -8.51 2.15
C GLU A 110 -20.90 -8.55 3.68
N ALA A 111 -21.54 -9.55 4.32
CA ALA A 111 -21.56 -9.65 5.77
C ALA A 111 -20.15 -9.83 6.36
N LEU A 112 -19.31 -10.67 5.75
CA LEU A 112 -17.95 -10.92 6.19
C LEU A 112 -17.04 -9.71 5.94
N ALA A 113 -17.21 -9.03 4.79
CA ALA A 113 -16.50 -7.79 4.50
C ALA A 113 -16.84 -6.69 5.52
N GLN A 114 -18.12 -6.56 5.88
CA GLN A 114 -18.56 -5.59 6.88
C GLN A 114 -18.02 -5.91 8.28
N GLU A 115 -17.86 -7.18 8.63
CA GLU A 115 -17.18 -7.58 9.87
C GLU A 115 -15.73 -7.11 9.87
N TRP A 116 -14.97 -7.33 8.78
CA TRP A 116 -13.60 -6.86 8.64
C TRP A 116 -13.51 -5.33 8.75
N VAL A 117 -14.37 -4.59 8.04
CA VAL A 117 -14.46 -3.12 8.11
C VAL A 117 -14.68 -2.66 9.54
N SER A 118 -15.62 -3.28 10.25
CA SER A 118 -15.93 -2.93 11.65
C SER A 118 -14.77 -3.21 12.59
N ARG A 119 -14.08 -4.35 12.42
CA ARG A 119 -12.89 -4.71 13.22
C ARG A 119 -11.75 -3.72 13.01
N ILE A 120 -11.47 -3.35 11.77
CA ILE A 120 -10.43 -2.37 11.45
C ILE A 120 -10.80 -0.99 11.99
N HIS A 121 -12.05 -0.55 11.78
CA HIS A 121 -12.53 0.72 12.29
C HIS A 121 -12.39 0.82 13.83
N ASN A 122 -12.73 -0.24 14.55
CA ASN A 122 -12.59 -0.29 16.00
C ASN A 122 -11.12 -0.32 16.45
N ALA A 123 -10.26 -1.06 15.76
CA ALA A 123 -8.84 -1.18 16.11
C ALA A 123 -8.06 0.12 15.82
N TRP A 124 -8.39 0.80 14.72
CA TRP A 124 -7.73 2.04 14.34
C TRP A 124 -8.28 3.25 15.09
N GLY A 125 -9.58 3.26 15.40
CA GLY A 125 -10.26 4.35 16.10
C GLY A 125 -10.27 5.67 15.30
N ALA A 126 -10.41 6.78 16.00
CA ALA A 126 -10.31 8.12 15.40
C ALA A 126 -8.85 8.49 15.09
N PRO A 127 -8.61 9.37 14.08
CA PRO A 127 -7.27 9.90 13.82
C PRO A 127 -6.65 10.53 15.07
N ARG A 128 -5.38 10.22 15.32
CA ARG A 128 -4.63 10.68 16.50
C ARG A 128 -4.13 12.10 16.32
N THR A 129 -3.91 12.80 17.42
CA THR A 129 -3.22 14.10 17.41
C THR A 129 -1.79 13.92 16.87
N GLU A 130 -1.31 14.88 16.07
CA GLU A 130 0.05 14.88 15.52
C GLU A 130 1.08 14.92 16.66
N VAL A 131 1.96 13.92 16.71
CA VAL A 131 3.03 13.80 17.71
C VAL A 131 4.40 14.24 17.15
N GLY A 132 4.52 14.36 15.84
CA GLY A 132 5.73 14.80 15.15
C GLY A 132 5.61 14.55 13.66
N ARG A 133 6.67 14.93 12.90
CA ARG A 133 6.69 14.84 11.44
C ARG A 133 7.84 14.00 10.95
N ALA A 134 7.59 13.19 9.91
CA ALA A 134 8.61 12.37 9.27
C ALA A 134 8.47 12.39 7.74
N GLY A 135 9.57 12.21 7.03
CA GLY A 135 9.58 11.83 5.63
C GLY A 135 9.39 10.31 5.50
N TYR A 136 8.56 9.88 4.56
CA TYR A 136 8.42 8.46 4.22
C TYR A 136 9.03 8.21 2.85
N ALA A 137 10.18 7.54 2.80
CA ALA A 137 10.85 7.19 1.56
C ALA A 137 10.11 6.06 0.84
N VAL A 138 10.03 6.11 -0.50
CA VAL A 138 9.44 5.03 -1.31
C VAL A 138 10.44 4.45 -2.31
N TRP A 139 11.49 5.20 -2.63
CA TRP A 139 12.53 4.78 -3.58
C TRP A 139 13.83 5.53 -3.32
N SER A 140 14.99 4.94 -3.64
CA SER A 140 16.31 5.52 -3.34
C SER A 140 17.09 6.02 -4.57
N SER A 141 16.72 5.65 -5.78
CA SER A 141 17.46 6.11 -6.98
C SER A 141 16.52 6.26 -8.19
N PRO A 142 16.02 7.46 -8.48
CA PRO A 142 16.15 8.67 -7.66
C PRO A 142 15.42 8.58 -6.32
N TRP A 143 15.78 9.39 -5.33
CA TRP A 143 15.05 9.46 -4.08
C TRP A 143 13.64 10.00 -4.30
N MET A 144 12.66 9.21 -3.87
CA MET A 144 11.24 9.57 -3.93
C MET A 144 10.60 9.36 -2.57
N VAL A 145 9.61 10.18 -2.26
CA VAL A 145 8.87 10.14 -0.99
C VAL A 145 7.36 10.06 -1.23
N ALA A 146 6.63 9.59 -0.23
CA ALA A 146 5.19 9.71 -0.23
C ALA A 146 4.79 11.18 -0.02
N GLY A 147 4.12 11.77 -1.00
CA GLY A 147 3.51 13.10 -0.90
C GLY A 147 2.06 13.01 -0.40
N ARG A 148 1.34 14.13 -0.49
CA ARG A 148 -0.11 14.16 -0.25
C ARG A 148 -0.85 13.31 -1.29
N ASP A 149 -2.13 13.03 -1.03
CA ASP A 149 -3.01 12.23 -1.90
C ASP A 149 -2.55 10.78 -2.12
N THR A 150 -1.77 10.23 -1.17
CA THR A 150 -1.39 8.82 -1.12
C THR A 150 -2.02 8.14 0.10
N PHE A 151 -2.29 6.84 0.00
CA PHE A 151 -2.74 6.04 1.13
C PHE A 151 -1.74 6.11 2.30
N ILE A 152 -0.43 6.04 2.00
CA ILE A 152 0.66 6.17 2.97
C ILE A 152 0.55 7.48 3.77
N HIS A 153 0.31 8.61 3.08
CA HIS A 153 0.12 9.90 3.75
C HIS A 153 -1.06 9.87 4.73
N ASP A 154 -2.19 9.30 4.32
CA ASP A 154 -3.39 9.26 5.17
C ASP A 154 -3.20 8.29 6.35
N VAL A 155 -2.52 7.15 6.17
CA VAL A 155 -2.11 6.25 7.25
C VAL A 155 -1.22 6.97 8.26
N MET A 156 -0.16 7.65 7.81
CA MET A 156 0.71 8.45 8.69
C MET A 156 -0.13 9.42 9.51
N ARG A 157 -0.97 10.22 8.86
CA ARG A 157 -1.82 11.21 9.52
C ARG A 157 -2.80 10.57 10.50
N HIS A 158 -3.40 9.43 10.15
CA HIS A 158 -4.32 8.71 11.02
C HIS A 158 -3.63 8.29 12.32
N TRP A 159 -2.36 7.91 12.26
CA TRP A 159 -1.56 7.48 13.40
C TRP A 159 -0.79 8.62 14.08
N GLY A 160 -1.12 9.89 13.78
CA GLY A 160 -0.52 11.07 14.40
C GLY A 160 0.88 11.39 13.90
N ILE A 161 1.27 10.84 12.76
CA ILE A 161 2.56 11.15 12.12
C ILE A 161 2.33 12.16 11.01
N GLY A 162 2.79 13.40 11.20
CA GLY A 162 2.78 14.42 10.17
C GLY A 162 3.71 14.04 9.01
N ASN A 163 3.25 14.19 7.77
CA ASN A 163 4.12 13.96 6.60
C ASN A 163 4.90 15.24 6.28
N ALA A 164 6.23 15.18 6.34
CA ALA A 164 7.12 16.30 6.07
C ALA A 164 6.95 16.85 4.64
N PHE A 165 6.57 15.99 3.69
CA PHE A 165 6.42 16.31 2.27
C PHE A 165 4.96 16.57 1.82
N ALA A 166 4.01 16.68 2.76
CA ALA A 166 2.61 16.96 2.45
C ALA A 166 2.37 18.32 1.77
N LYS A 167 3.26 19.29 1.98
CA LYS A 167 3.21 20.65 1.40
C LYS A 167 4.20 20.84 0.23
N SER A 168 4.76 19.76 -0.31
CA SER A 168 5.58 19.83 -1.50
C SER A 168 4.79 20.51 -2.62
N ASP A 169 5.39 21.49 -3.31
CA ASP A 169 4.79 22.16 -4.47
C ASP A 169 4.62 21.23 -5.68
N SER A 170 5.17 20.04 -5.60
CA SER A 170 4.98 19.00 -6.60
C SER A 170 3.52 18.52 -6.59
N ALA A 171 2.87 18.56 -7.73
CA ALA A 171 1.59 17.91 -7.96
C ALA A 171 1.69 16.38 -8.00
N ALA A 172 2.92 15.84 -7.98
CA ALA A 172 3.16 14.40 -7.99
C ALA A 172 2.82 13.77 -6.61
N ARG A 173 2.12 12.64 -6.66
CA ARG A 173 1.80 11.84 -5.46
C ARG A 173 3.07 11.28 -4.80
N TYR A 174 4.09 11.01 -5.59
CA TYR A 174 5.41 10.53 -5.17
C TYR A 174 6.49 11.45 -5.74
N PRO A 175 6.72 12.63 -5.12
CA PRO A 175 7.72 13.57 -5.61
C PRO A 175 9.13 12.98 -5.51
N THR A 176 9.93 13.26 -6.53
CA THR A 176 11.38 13.04 -6.48
C THR A 176 12.01 14.18 -5.69
N LEU A 177 12.92 13.84 -4.80
CA LEU A 177 13.65 14.82 -4.01
C LEU A 177 14.82 15.42 -4.80
N ALA A 178 14.92 16.74 -4.74
CA ALA A 178 16.06 17.50 -5.26
C ALA A 178 16.31 18.69 -4.32
N PRO A 179 17.47 18.79 -3.66
CA PRO A 179 18.59 17.86 -3.75
C PRO A 179 18.32 16.50 -3.13
N ASP A 180 19.11 15.52 -3.52
CA ASP A 180 19.12 14.16 -2.98
C ASP A 180 19.55 14.18 -1.50
N PRO A 181 18.87 13.46 -0.58
CA PRO A 181 19.27 13.35 0.82
C PRO A 181 20.71 12.87 1.04
N GLU A 182 21.23 12.01 0.17
CA GLU A 182 22.61 11.51 0.24
C GLU A 182 23.66 12.62 0.00
N THR A 183 23.27 13.78 -0.53
CA THR A 183 24.15 14.95 -0.67
C THR A 183 24.28 15.77 0.62
N GLY A 184 23.66 15.37 1.72
CA GLY A 184 23.68 16.07 3.01
C GLY A 184 22.70 17.23 3.11
N ALA A 185 21.78 17.38 2.15
CA ALA A 185 20.72 18.38 2.23
C ALA A 185 19.54 17.81 3.02
N ALA A 186 19.42 18.17 4.29
CA ALA A 186 18.33 17.76 5.15
C ALA A 186 16.99 18.33 4.62
N GLN A 187 16.03 17.43 4.37
CA GLN A 187 14.67 17.80 3.94
C GLN A 187 13.63 17.35 4.97
N ALA A 188 14.03 16.51 5.93
CA ALA A 188 13.26 16.12 7.10
C ALA A 188 14.22 15.70 8.22
N ASP A 189 13.83 15.96 9.48
CA ASP A 189 14.61 15.57 10.65
C ASP A 189 14.41 14.09 11.02
N LEU A 190 13.23 13.53 10.68
CA LEU A 190 12.89 12.14 10.90
C LEU A 190 12.53 11.46 9.57
N TRP A 191 13.04 10.23 9.40
CA TRP A 191 12.82 9.44 8.20
C TRP A 191 12.30 8.05 8.53
N LEU A 192 11.24 7.65 7.85
CA LEU A 192 10.72 6.28 7.81
C LEU A 192 11.21 5.61 6.53
N LEU A 193 11.96 4.54 6.68
CA LEU A 193 12.57 3.77 5.61
C LEU A 193 11.92 2.40 5.55
N PRO A 194 10.95 2.17 4.64
CA PRO A 194 10.14 0.95 4.60
C PRO A 194 10.87 -0.23 3.97
N SER A 195 10.34 -1.44 4.26
CA SER A 195 10.78 -2.69 3.63
C SER A 195 10.30 -2.85 2.19
N GLU A 196 9.31 -2.05 1.75
CA GLU A 196 8.76 -2.02 0.40
C GLU A 196 8.13 -0.64 0.08
N PRO A 197 7.95 -0.25 -1.20
CA PRO A 197 8.30 -0.98 -2.43
C PRO A 197 9.80 -1.09 -2.68
N PHE A 198 10.63 -0.18 -2.15
CA PHE A 198 12.08 -0.30 -2.14
C PHE A 198 12.53 -0.91 -0.80
N PRO A 199 13.31 -2.00 -0.81
CA PRO A 199 13.69 -2.70 0.43
C PRO A 199 14.83 -1.97 1.15
N PHE A 200 14.52 -0.93 1.91
CA PHE A 200 15.51 -0.26 2.75
C PHE A 200 16.07 -1.21 3.81
N THR A 201 17.36 -1.09 4.06
CA THR A 201 18.13 -1.96 4.96
C THR A 201 18.96 -1.13 5.93
N PRO A 202 19.56 -1.72 6.99
CA PRO A 202 20.50 -1.02 7.89
C PRO A 202 21.66 -0.30 7.16
N LYS A 203 22.10 -0.82 6.01
CA LYS A 203 23.16 -0.15 5.20
C LYS A 203 22.72 1.21 4.66
N HIS A 204 21.45 1.34 4.29
CA HIS A 204 20.89 2.64 3.85
C HIS A 204 20.81 3.62 5.03
N VAL A 205 20.46 3.14 6.23
CA VAL A 205 20.48 3.96 7.46
C VAL A 205 21.90 4.46 7.73
N GLU A 206 22.91 3.59 7.66
CA GLU A 206 24.32 3.92 7.88
C GLU A 206 24.80 4.97 6.87
N SER A 207 24.52 4.77 5.58
CA SER A 207 24.86 5.74 4.52
C SER A 207 24.23 7.11 4.76
N LEU A 208 22.92 7.13 5.03
CA LEU A 208 22.18 8.39 5.27
C LEU A 208 22.63 9.08 6.57
N SER A 209 22.92 8.35 7.64
CA SER A 209 23.43 8.92 8.89
C SER A 209 24.80 9.58 8.71
N GLY A 210 25.62 9.09 7.77
CA GLY A 210 26.87 9.73 7.39
C GLY A 210 26.68 11.07 6.67
N SER A 211 25.64 11.19 5.84
CA SER A 211 25.32 12.39 5.06
C SER A 211 24.43 13.39 5.83
N LEU A 212 23.56 12.88 6.70
CA LEU A 212 22.60 13.65 7.49
C LEU A 212 22.74 13.32 8.98
N PRO A 213 23.83 13.74 9.66
CA PRO A 213 24.16 13.32 11.03
C PRO A 213 23.11 13.75 12.08
N GLU A 214 22.37 14.83 11.82
CA GLU A 214 21.33 15.34 12.73
C GLU A 214 19.96 14.66 12.51
N ALA A 215 19.77 13.96 11.37
CA ALA A 215 18.51 13.29 11.09
C ALA A 215 18.44 11.92 11.77
N LYS A 216 17.24 11.52 12.17
CA LYS A 216 16.98 10.21 12.77
C LYS A 216 16.23 9.32 11.78
N PHE A 217 16.59 8.05 11.74
CA PHE A 217 16.07 7.08 10.77
C PHE A 217 15.45 5.88 11.48
N GLN A 218 14.27 5.45 11.01
CA GLN A 218 13.59 4.24 11.48
C GLN A 218 13.27 3.33 10.29
N LEU A 219 13.76 2.09 10.35
CA LEU A 219 13.28 1.04 9.45
C LEU A 219 11.87 0.63 9.86
N VAL A 220 10.95 0.57 8.91
CA VAL A 220 9.54 0.24 9.16
C VAL A 220 9.05 -0.86 8.22
N ASP A 221 8.01 -1.56 8.65
CA ASP A 221 7.29 -2.50 7.79
C ASP A 221 6.48 -1.72 6.74
N GLY A 222 6.87 -1.84 5.48
CA GLY A 222 6.21 -1.16 4.37
C GLY A 222 4.78 -1.65 4.15
N GLU A 223 4.49 -2.95 4.33
CA GLU A 223 3.13 -3.50 4.22
C GLU A 223 2.17 -2.79 5.20
N ALA A 224 2.64 -2.43 6.41
CA ALA A 224 1.83 -1.75 7.40
C ALA A 224 1.35 -0.35 6.98
N PHE A 225 2.11 0.34 6.12
CA PHE A 225 1.79 1.68 5.65
C PHE A 225 1.12 1.70 4.27
N SER A 226 1.38 0.71 3.43
CA SER A 226 0.99 0.72 2.02
C SER A 226 -0.12 -0.27 1.67
N TRP A 227 -0.33 -1.34 2.47
CA TRP A 227 -1.36 -2.32 2.20
C TRP A 227 -2.66 -2.00 2.92
N TYR A 228 -3.72 -1.91 2.17
CA TYR A 228 -5.09 -1.81 2.67
C TYR A 228 -5.77 -3.19 2.76
N GLY A 229 -7.08 -3.25 3.02
CA GLY A 229 -7.79 -4.51 3.22
C GLY A 229 -7.54 -5.10 4.62
N SER A 230 -7.57 -6.41 4.75
CA SER A 230 -7.42 -7.11 6.03
C SER A 230 -6.06 -6.87 6.70
N ARG A 231 -5.00 -6.55 5.91
CA ARG A 231 -3.67 -6.20 6.41
C ARG A 231 -3.71 -5.03 7.40
N MET A 232 -4.62 -4.08 7.24
CA MET A 232 -4.77 -2.95 8.15
C MET A 232 -4.97 -3.39 9.61
N LEU A 233 -5.69 -4.48 9.86
CA LEU A 233 -5.87 -4.98 11.23
C LEU A 233 -4.54 -5.48 11.82
N HIS A 234 -3.71 -6.13 11.04
CA HIS A 234 -2.39 -6.64 11.46
C HIS A 234 -1.33 -5.53 11.60
N ALA A 235 -1.54 -4.39 10.97
CA ALA A 235 -0.63 -3.25 11.01
C ALA A 235 -0.70 -2.45 12.33
N THR A 236 -1.77 -2.58 13.12
CA THR A 236 -2.12 -1.75 14.28
C THR A 236 -0.95 -1.57 15.27
N ASP A 237 -0.37 -2.67 15.73
CA ASP A 237 0.70 -2.65 16.73
C ASP A 237 1.99 -2.01 16.18
N HIS A 238 2.31 -2.29 14.91
CA HIS A 238 3.49 -1.70 14.27
C HIS A 238 3.34 -0.18 14.13
N LEU A 239 2.20 0.27 13.61
CA LEU A 239 1.91 1.69 13.43
C LEU A 239 1.89 2.45 14.77
N SER A 240 1.36 1.84 15.85
CA SER A 240 1.42 2.42 17.20
C SER A 240 2.86 2.65 17.65
N ARG A 241 3.72 1.63 17.55
CA ARG A 241 5.15 1.76 17.91
C ARG A 241 5.89 2.80 17.09
N VAL A 242 5.61 2.90 15.80
CA VAL A 242 6.23 3.92 14.94
C VAL A 242 5.78 5.32 15.35
N SER A 243 4.48 5.51 15.64
CA SER A 243 3.95 6.78 16.15
C SER A 243 4.62 7.19 17.47
N GLU A 244 4.77 6.25 18.41
CA GLU A 244 5.47 6.47 19.69
C GLU A 244 6.95 6.86 19.47
N TRP A 245 7.65 6.16 18.56
CA TRP A 245 9.03 6.49 18.21
C TRP A 245 9.15 7.91 17.65
N VAL A 246 8.24 8.32 16.74
CA VAL A 246 8.21 9.70 16.19
C VAL A 246 8.02 10.72 17.32
N GLY A 247 7.07 10.50 18.24
CA GLY A 247 6.82 11.38 19.37
C GLY A 247 8.03 11.53 20.30
N HIS A 248 8.74 10.43 20.60
CA HIS A 248 9.95 10.47 21.41
C HIS A 248 11.12 11.15 20.66
N ALA A 249 11.26 10.91 19.36
CA ALA A 249 12.37 11.45 18.58
C ALA A 249 12.32 12.98 18.42
N VAL A 250 11.14 13.59 18.47
CA VAL A 250 10.94 15.05 18.42
C VAL A 250 11.21 15.70 19.79
N SER A 251 11.09 14.93 20.89
CA SER A 251 11.27 15.44 22.26
C SER A 251 12.71 15.46 22.74
N LEU A 252 13.65 14.93 21.96
CA LEU A 252 15.09 14.86 22.21
C LEU A 252 15.87 15.80 21.28
#